data_6abd8b7edfc90b560e0e61c4daa5372f
#
_entry.id   6abd8b7edfc90b560e0e61c4daa5372f
#
_cell.length_a   1.000
_cell.length_b   1.000
_cell.length_c   1.000
_cell.angle_alpha   90.00
_cell.angle_beta   90.00
_cell.angle_gamma   90.00
#
_symmetry.space_group_name_H-M   'P 1'
#
loop_
_entity.id
_entity.type
_entity.pdbx_description
1 polymer ?
#
loop_
_entity_poly.entity_id
_entity_poly.type
_entity_poly.pdbx_seq_one_letter_code
_entity_poly.pdbx_strand_id
1 'polypeptide(L)'
;MVDPLVFNIQNYSLNDGPGIRTIVFLKGCPMRCRWCCNPESQEYNIEMSYTRKNCIGEEECGFCKRSCHQKAITFDEEGKAKIEKSLCTDCLSCTKVCPAMAMKQQGKPMEISEIIDQVLRQELFYHHGEGGLTVSGGEPLSHGDWLIRLLKEAKKHRLHTAIETCGYASYEVLKEVINYLDVIFFDIKSMNDEKHKRYTGKSNQIILDNFKQLVQDAKTTKITARTPVIPGFNDTVEELEEIQRFVAKGKNVSYEMLPYHRFGKGKYEMLGRTYPMGDVLLSEEIKTYIQKQNEKWRKKECQS
;
A
#
# COMPACT_ATOMS: atom_id res chain seq x y z
N MET A 1 -15.95 -16.19 -0.16
CA MET A 1 -15.29 -14.93 0.29
C MET A 1 -15.68 -13.83 -0.69
N VAL A 2 -15.84 -12.59 -0.23
CA VAL A 2 -16.12 -11.46 -1.13
C VAL A 2 -14.81 -11.05 -1.80
N ASP A 3 -14.83 -10.83 -3.12
CA ASP A 3 -13.67 -10.36 -3.86
C ASP A 3 -13.21 -8.98 -3.34
N PRO A 4 -11.91 -8.66 -3.32
CA PRO A 4 -11.42 -7.40 -2.79
C PRO A 4 -11.86 -6.21 -3.65
N LEU A 5 -11.96 -5.06 -3.00
CA LEU A 5 -12.17 -3.80 -3.69
C LEU A 5 -10.83 -3.26 -4.22
N VAL A 6 -10.83 -2.76 -5.44
CA VAL A 6 -9.72 -1.99 -6.01
C VAL A 6 -9.98 -0.51 -5.79
N PHE A 7 -9.06 0.20 -5.13
CA PHE A 7 -9.24 1.64 -4.93
C PHE A 7 -8.42 2.50 -5.91
N ASN A 8 -7.37 1.94 -6.49
CA ASN A 8 -6.59 2.62 -7.51
C ASN A 8 -5.91 1.62 -8.47
N ILE A 9 -5.72 2.02 -9.72
CA ILE A 9 -4.81 1.38 -10.68
C ILE A 9 -3.90 2.49 -11.20
N GLN A 10 -2.60 2.35 -10.96
CA GLN A 10 -1.58 3.34 -11.35
C GLN A 10 -0.69 2.75 -12.44
N ASN A 11 -0.70 3.40 -13.60
CA ASN A 11 0.19 3.07 -14.69
C ASN A 11 1.54 3.81 -14.56
N TYR A 12 2.55 3.31 -15.27
CA TYR A 12 3.88 3.94 -15.41
C TYR A 12 4.65 4.10 -14.10
N SER A 13 4.48 3.19 -13.14
CA SER A 13 5.33 3.19 -11.95
C SER A 13 6.72 2.67 -12.26
N LEU A 14 7.74 3.33 -11.67
CA LEU A 14 9.16 3.03 -11.87
C LEU A 14 9.84 2.51 -10.58
N ASN A 15 9.14 2.53 -9.44
CA ASN A 15 9.73 2.24 -8.12
C ASN A 15 9.15 1.00 -7.44
N ASP A 16 8.21 0.33 -8.10
CA ASP A 16 7.44 -0.77 -7.50
C ASP A 16 7.73 -2.11 -8.21
N GLY A 17 8.97 -2.26 -8.65
CA GLY A 17 9.53 -3.44 -9.30
C GLY A 17 10.35 -3.11 -10.55
N PRO A 18 10.92 -4.13 -11.20
CA PRO A 18 11.72 -3.94 -12.40
C PRO A 18 10.87 -3.40 -13.56
N GLY A 19 11.48 -2.58 -14.39
CA GLY A 19 10.85 -1.99 -15.59
C GLY A 19 9.70 -1.03 -15.27
N ILE A 20 8.87 -0.74 -16.26
CA ILE A 20 7.66 0.07 -16.10
C ILE A 20 6.52 -0.85 -15.65
N ARG A 21 5.74 -0.41 -14.64
CA ARG A 21 4.73 -1.26 -14.03
C ARG A 21 3.35 -0.60 -13.99
N THR A 22 2.33 -1.45 -14.06
CA THR A 22 1.00 -1.09 -13.60
C THR A 22 0.79 -1.66 -12.21
N ILE A 23 0.41 -0.80 -11.25
CA ILE A 23 0.13 -1.19 -9.88
C ILE A 23 -1.38 -1.25 -9.69
N VAL A 24 -1.86 -2.36 -9.12
CA VAL A 24 -3.24 -2.52 -8.66
C VAL A 24 -3.26 -2.43 -7.15
N PHE A 25 -3.97 -1.44 -6.63
CA PHE A 25 -4.08 -1.19 -5.20
C PHE A 25 -5.38 -1.73 -4.63
N LEU A 26 -5.28 -2.72 -3.75
CA LEU A 26 -6.42 -3.37 -3.08
C LEU A 26 -6.78 -2.68 -1.77
N LYS A 27 -8.07 -2.66 -1.42
CA LYS A 27 -8.52 -2.32 -0.08
C LYS A 27 -8.42 -3.54 0.85
N GLY A 28 -8.28 -3.25 2.13
CA GLY A 28 -8.19 -4.23 3.20
C GLY A 28 -6.76 -4.48 3.66
N CYS A 29 -6.46 -4.05 4.88
CA CYS A 29 -5.19 -4.32 5.54
C CYS A 29 -5.45 -4.68 7.00
N PRO A 30 -4.86 -5.78 7.53
CA PRO A 30 -4.99 -6.15 8.93
C PRO A 30 -4.21 -5.21 9.87
N MET A 31 -3.27 -4.42 9.31
CA MET A 31 -2.44 -3.50 10.07
C MET A 31 -3.01 -2.08 10.09
N ARG A 32 -2.56 -1.29 11.07
CA ARG A 32 -2.93 0.12 11.27
C ARG A 32 -1.66 0.96 11.51
N CYS A 33 -0.72 0.83 10.56
CA CYS A 33 0.55 1.57 10.64
C CYS A 33 0.29 3.07 10.74
N ARG A 34 0.88 3.74 11.75
CA ARG A 34 0.67 5.18 11.99
C ARG A 34 1.14 6.06 10.83
N TRP A 35 2.12 5.60 10.06
CA TRP A 35 2.69 6.29 8.90
C TRP A 35 2.10 5.85 7.55
N CYS A 36 0.98 5.13 7.55
CA CYS A 36 0.42 4.56 6.33
C CYS A 36 0.26 5.62 5.22
N CYS A 37 0.80 5.34 4.03
CA CYS A 37 0.69 6.23 2.88
C CYS A 37 -0.62 6.05 2.11
N ASN A 38 -1.31 4.93 2.36
CA ASN A 38 -2.56 4.58 1.71
C ASN A 38 -3.66 4.29 2.75
N PRO A 39 -4.06 5.28 3.60
CA PRO A 39 -5.08 5.05 4.63
C PRO A 39 -6.44 4.64 4.04
N GLU A 40 -6.72 4.98 2.78
CA GLU A 40 -7.89 4.53 2.02
C GLU A 40 -7.91 3.02 1.76
N SER A 41 -6.79 2.34 1.93
CA SER A 41 -6.70 0.89 1.80
C SER A 41 -6.91 0.14 3.12
N GLN A 42 -6.96 0.83 4.26
CA GLN A 42 -6.98 0.16 5.57
C GLN A 42 -8.28 -0.60 5.82
N GLU A 43 -9.42 -0.02 5.44
CA GLU A 43 -10.71 -0.67 5.61
C GLU A 43 -11.03 -1.59 4.42
N TYR A 44 -11.75 -2.68 4.69
CA TYR A 44 -12.18 -3.64 3.68
C TYR A 44 -13.41 -3.14 2.90
N ASN A 45 -14.16 -2.22 3.48
CA ASN A 45 -15.38 -1.67 2.90
C ASN A 45 -15.10 -0.46 2.01
N ILE A 46 -16.07 -0.13 1.17
CA ILE A 46 -16.09 1.13 0.43
C ILE A 46 -16.22 2.29 1.43
N GLU A 47 -15.46 3.36 1.20
CA GLU A 47 -15.51 4.58 1.99
C GLU A 47 -15.72 5.80 1.09
N MET A 48 -16.29 6.85 1.64
CA MET A 48 -16.35 8.16 1.01
C MET A 48 -15.16 9.01 1.43
N SER A 49 -14.49 9.63 0.46
CA SER A 49 -13.47 10.64 0.68
C SER A 49 -13.92 12.02 0.22
N TYR A 50 -13.42 13.07 0.86
CA TYR A 50 -13.71 14.45 0.53
C TYR A 50 -12.43 15.27 0.33
N THR A 51 -12.30 15.88 -0.84
CA THR A 51 -11.19 16.78 -1.17
C THR A 51 -11.68 18.23 -1.13
N ARG A 52 -11.44 18.92 -0.01
CA ARG A 52 -11.92 20.28 0.26
C ARG A 52 -11.61 21.27 -0.87
N LYS A 53 -10.38 21.23 -1.41
CA LYS A 53 -9.95 22.16 -2.48
C LYS A 53 -10.77 22.06 -3.77
N ASN A 54 -11.41 20.90 -4.01
CA ASN A 54 -12.23 20.67 -5.19
C ASN A 54 -13.69 21.10 -4.97
N CYS A 55 -14.11 21.39 -3.72
CA CYS A 55 -15.47 21.81 -3.44
C CYS A 55 -15.72 23.21 -3.97
N ILE A 56 -16.76 23.38 -4.78
CA ILE A 56 -17.13 24.67 -5.37
C ILE A 56 -18.05 25.52 -4.46
N GLY A 57 -18.46 24.98 -3.31
CA GLY A 57 -19.20 25.73 -2.30
C GLY A 57 -20.71 25.51 -2.31
N GLU A 58 -21.37 26.01 -1.26
CA GLU A 58 -22.83 25.87 -1.09
C GLU A 58 -23.60 26.74 -2.08
N GLU A 59 -23.14 27.96 -2.31
CA GLU A 59 -23.79 28.92 -3.23
C GLU A 59 -23.86 28.40 -4.66
N GLU A 60 -22.75 27.78 -5.12
CA GLU A 60 -22.61 27.25 -6.48
C GLU A 60 -23.26 25.86 -6.63
N CYS A 61 -23.43 25.11 -5.54
CA CYS A 61 -23.76 23.69 -5.65
C CYS A 61 -24.73 23.16 -4.59
N GLY A 62 -24.26 22.83 -3.38
CA GLY A 62 -25.10 22.30 -2.28
C GLY A 62 -25.74 20.92 -2.52
N PHE A 63 -25.44 20.22 -3.64
CA PHE A 63 -26.10 18.93 -3.98
C PHE A 63 -25.84 17.83 -2.97
N CYS A 64 -24.62 17.74 -2.45
CA CYS A 64 -24.23 16.70 -1.48
C CYS A 64 -25.02 16.80 -0.17
N LYS A 65 -25.32 18.02 0.32
CA LYS A 65 -26.14 18.24 1.51
C LYS A 65 -27.57 17.76 1.27
N ARG A 66 -28.15 18.10 0.11
CA ARG A 66 -29.52 17.69 -0.26
C ARG A 66 -29.67 16.17 -0.44
N SER A 67 -28.61 15.50 -0.91
CA SER A 67 -28.62 14.05 -1.13
C SER A 67 -28.30 13.23 0.12
N CYS A 68 -27.88 13.88 1.21
CA CYS A 68 -27.48 13.18 2.43
C CYS A 68 -28.66 12.87 3.33
N HIS A 69 -29.19 11.64 3.28
CA HIS A 69 -30.29 11.19 4.13
C HIS A 69 -29.96 11.24 5.64
N GLN A 70 -28.68 11.05 5.99
CA GLN A 70 -28.20 11.10 7.38
C GLN A 70 -27.97 12.53 7.88
N LYS A 71 -28.14 13.55 7.03
CA LYS A 71 -27.85 14.96 7.36
C LYS A 71 -26.42 15.17 7.88
N ALA A 72 -25.48 14.31 7.47
CA ALA A 72 -24.09 14.34 7.90
C ALA A 72 -23.26 15.45 7.20
N ILE A 73 -23.84 16.21 6.28
CA ILE A 73 -23.14 17.24 5.50
C ILE A 73 -23.72 18.61 5.79
N THR A 74 -22.85 19.50 6.26
CA THR A 74 -23.10 20.94 6.43
C THR A 74 -22.09 21.73 5.60
N PHE A 75 -22.14 23.05 5.67
CA PHE A 75 -21.11 23.92 5.08
C PHE A 75 -20.51 24.81 6.16
N ASP A 76 -19.25 25.12 6.04
CA ASP A 76 -18.53 26.01 6.93
C ASP A 76 -18.63 27.47 6.47
N GLU A 77 -17.95 28.40 7.19
CA GLU A 77 -17.94 29.83 6.92
C GLU A 77 -17.38 30.22 5.55
N GLU A 78 -16.50 29.34 4.97
CA GLU A 78 -15.97 29.51 3.61
C GLU A 78 -16.89 28.88 2.54
N GLY A 79 -18.07 28.43 2.93
CA GLY A 79 -19.01 27.74 2.06
C GLY A 79 -18.58 26.35 1.61
N LYS A 80 -17.54 25.75 2.19
CA LYS A 80 -17.06 24.42 1.84
C LYS A 80 -17.78 23.35 2.66
N ALA A 81 -18.02 22.19 2.03
CA ALA A 81 -18.69 21.09 2.72
C ALA A 81 -17.88 20.61 3.95
N LYS A 82 -18.58 20.39 5.04
CA LYS A 82 -18.10 19.79 6.28
C LYS A 82 -18.88 18.51 6.53
N ILE A 83 -18.15 17.41 6.75
CA ILE A 83 -18.76 16.08 6.94
C ILE A 83 -18.61 15.66 8.39
N GLU A 84 -19.76 15.42 9.04
CA GLU A 84 -19.80 14.83 10.38
C GLU A 84 -19.67 13.29 10.25
N LYS A 85 -18.47 12.77 10.51
CA LYS A 85 -18.15 11.35 10.30
C LYS A 85 -18.96 10.43 11.21
N SER A 86 -19.33 10.87 12.39
CA SER A 86 -20.16 10.09 13.33
C SER A 86 -21.58 9.81 12.78
N LEU A 87 -22.08 10.64 11.88
CA LEU A 87 -23.37 10.50 11.22
C LEU A 87 -23.26 9.85 9.84
N CYS A 88 -22.08 9.84 9.23
CA CYS A 88 -21.86 9.32 7.88
C CYS A 88 -21.86 7.78 7.88
N THR A 89 -22.69 7.18 7.04
CA THR A 89 -22.80 5.72 6.85
C THR A 89 -22.10 5.22 5.59
N ASP A 90 -21.30 6.06 4.93
CA ASP A 90 -20.64 5.78 3.65
C ASP A 90 -21.61 5.25 2.56
N CYS A 91 -22.85 5.73 2.55
CA CYS A 91 -23.89 5.32 1.57
C CYS A 91 -23.62 5.82 0.14
N LEU A 92 -22.63 6.67 -0.06
CA LEU A 92 -22.14 7.20 -1.34
C LEU A 92 -23.13 8.09 -2.12
N SER A 93 -24.28 8.45 -1.58
CA SER A 93 -25.24 9.31 -2.27
C SER A 93 -24.64 10.67 -2.68
N CYS A 94 -23.78 11.24 -1.84
CA CYS A 94 -23.07 12.50 -2.10
C CYS A 94 -22.03 12.40 -3.22
N THR A 95 -21.42 11.24 -3.44
CA THR A 95 -20.41 11.05 -4.48
C THR A 95 -21.03 11.03 -5.87
N LYS A 96 -22.27 10.53 -5.99
CA LYS A 96 -23.02 10.44 -7.25
C LYS A 96 -23.48 11.80 -7.79
N VAL A 97 -23.63 12.78 -6.91
CA VAL A 97 -24.17 14.11 -7.25
C VAL A 97 -23.13 15.23 -7.21
N CYS A 98 -21.87 14.94 -6.90
CA CYS A 98 -20.81 15.93 -6.78
C CYS A 98 -20.19 16.25 -8.16
N PRO A 99 -20.53 17.39 -8.83
CA PRO A 99 -20.03 17.68 -10.17
C PRO A 99 -18.54 18.00 -10.18
N ALA A 100 -18.00 18.54 -9.09
CA ALA A 100 -16.60 18.88 -8.93
C ALA A 100 -15.73 17.67 -8.47
N MET A 101 -16.33 16.49 -8.33
CA MET A 101 -15.65 15.28 -7.80
C MET A 101 -14.90 15.54 -6.49
N ALA A 102 -15.39 16.50 -5.68
CA ALA A 102 -14.86 16.73 -4.34
C ALA A 102 -15.17 15.57 -3.39
N MET A 103 -16.35 14.95 -3.55
CA MET A 103 -16.75 13.72 -2.89
C MET A 103 -16.46 12.54 -3.81
N LYS A 104 -15.69 11.55 -3.35
CA LYS A 104 -15.33 10.36 -4.16
C LYS A 104 -15.53 9.08 -3.38
N GLN A 105 -15.86 8.04 -4.09
CA GLN A 105 -15.86 6.66 -3.60
C GLN A 105 -14.42 6.13 -3.59
N GLN A 106 -14.02 5.52 -2.48
CA GLN A 106 -12.75 4.80 -2.33
C GLN A 106 -13.03 3.29 -2.32
N GLY A 107 -12.57 2.64 -3.36
CA GLY A 107 -12.79 1.23 -3.61
C GLY A 107 -14.03 0.94 -4.47
N LYS A 108 -13.85 0.06 -5.43
CA LYS A 108 -14.91 -0.51 -6.27
C LYS A 108 -14.63 -1.98 -6.52
N PRO A 109 -15.66 -2.83 -6.64
CA PRO A 109 -15.47 -4.19 -7.14
C PRO A 109 -14.97 -4.11 -8.58
N MET A 110 -14.06 -5.01 -8.94
CA MET A 110 -13.57 -5.16 -10.31
C MET A 110 -13.35 -6.64 -10.61
N GLU A 111 -13.79 -7.07 -11.78
CA GLU A 111 -13.50 -8.41 -12.26
C GLU A 111 -12.02 -8.56 -12.64
N ILE A 112 -11.47 -9.76 -12.43
CA ILE A 112 -10.07 -10.04 -12.78
C ILE A 112 -9.78 -9.73 -14.25
N SER A 113 -10.72 -10.06 -15.15
CA SER A 113 -10.62 -9.75 -16.59
C SER A 113 -10.49 -8.26 -16.86
N GLU A 114 -11.29 -7.42 -16.18
CA GLU A 114 -11.22 -5.95 -16.31
C GLU A 114 -9.86 -5.42 -15.86
N ILE A 115 -9.30 -5.98 -14.78
CA ILE A 115 -7.98 -5.59 -14.27
C ILE A 115 -6.90 -5.98 -15.29
N ILE A 116 -6.93 -7.21 -15.78
CA ILE A 116 -5.96 -7.71 -16.77
C ILE A 116 -6.03 -6.89 -18.06
N ASP A 117 -7.24 -6.58 -18.55
CA ASP A 117 -7.42 -5.73 -19.73
C ASP A 117 -6.79 -4.34 -19.55
N GLN A 118 -6.92 -3.74 -18.36
CA GLN A 118 -6.28 -2.44 -18.07
C GLN A 118 -4.75 -2.56 -18.03
N VAL A 119 -4.21 -3.64 -17.46
CA VAL A 119 -2.77 -3.92 -17.44
C VAL A 119 -2.24 -4.12 -18.84
N LEU A 120 -2.91 -4.93 -19.67
CA LEU A 120 -2.50 -5.25 -21.05
C LEU A 120 -2.49 -4.02 -21.97
N ARG A 121 -3.30 -3.00 -21.72
CA ARG A 121 -3.21 -1.72 -22.46
C ARG A 121 -1.84 -1.07 -22.40
N GLN A 122 -1.03 -1.43 -21.41
CA GLN A 122 0.33 -0.92 -21.22
C GLN A 122 1.41 -1.92 -21.68
N GLU A 123 1.03 -3.01 -22.35
CA GLU A 123 1.92 -4.12 -22.71
C GLU A 123 3.17 -3.67 -23.47
N LEU A 124 3.04 -2.72 -24.38
CA LEU A 124 4.18 -2.16 -25.15
C LEU A 124 5.30 -1.61 -24.25
N PHE A 125 4.97 -1.08 -23.07
CA PHE A 125 5.96 -0.57 -22.13
C PHE A 125 6.64 -1.66 -21.31
N TYR A 126 6.06 -2.85 -21.23
CA TYR A 126 6.63 -3.96 -20.47
C TYR A 126 7.70 -4.73 -21.25
N HIS A 127 7.61 -4.79 -22.58
CA HIS A 127 8.52 -5.56 -23.42
C HIS A 127 9.97 -5.08 -23.45
N HIS A 128 10.21 -3.80 -23.14
CA HIS A 128 11.55 -3.21 -23.16
C HIS A 128 12.33 -3.34 -21.84
N GLY A 129 11.79 -4.03 -20.87
CA GLY A 129 12.41 -4.26 -19.57
C GLY A 129 11.45 -5.06 -18.70
N GLU A 130 11.83 -5.84 -17.77
CA GLU A 130 11.04 -6.71 -16.89
C GLU A 130 9.77 -6.07 -16.27
N GLY A 131 9.06 -5.23 -17.05
CA GLY A 131 7.86 -4.51 -16.65
C GLY A 131 6.63 -5.42 -16.53
N GLY A 132 5.57 -4.96 -15.86
CA GLY A 132 4.36 -5.77 -15.71
C GLY A 132 3.42 -5.34 -14.60
N LEU A 133 2.81 -6.30 -13.93
CA LEU A 133 1.83 -6.10 -12.86
C LEU A 133 2.50 -6.12 -11.49
N THR A 134 2.19 -5.11 -10.66
CA THR A 134 2.41 -5.17 -9.20
C THR A 134 1.08 -5.09 -8.48
N VAL A 135 0.87 -5.95 -7.49
CA VAL A 135 -0.30 -5.87 -6.60
C VAL A 135 0.14 -5.34 -5.24
N SER A 136 -0.49 -4.28 -4.80
CA SER A 136 -0.18 -3.53 -3.58
C SER A 136 -1.47 -3.01 -2.91
N GLY A 137 -1.38 -1.94 -2.13
CA GLY A 137 -2.53 -1.24 -1.55
C GLY A 137 -2.62 -1.39 -0.05
N GLY A 138 -3.56 -2.23 0.44
CA GLY A 138 -3.61 -2.71 1.82
C GLY A 138 -2.62 -3.85 2.03
N GLU A 139 -3.14 -5.05 2.27
CA GLU A 139 -2.31 -6.26 2.32
C GLU A 139 -2.84 -7.28 1.28
N PRO A 140 -2.15 -7.47 0.16
CA PRO A 140 -2.62 -8.39 -0.89
C PRO A 140 -2.83 -9.83 -0.40
N LEU A 141 -1.99 -10.32 0.51
CA LEU A 141 -2.11 -11.67 1.07
C LEU A 141 -3.39 -11.88 1.90
N SER A 142 -4.04 -10.79 2.36
CA SER A 142 -5.35 -10.88 3.00
C SER A 142 -6.45 -11.40 2.07
N HIS A 143 -6.19 -11.40 0.75
CA HIS A 143 -7.09 -11.82 -0.32
C HIS A 143 -6.54 -13.03 -1.09
N GLY A 144 -5.91 -13.96 -0.39
CA GLY A 144 -5.09 -15.03 -0.96
C GLY A 144 -5.68 -15.74 -2.18
N ASP A 145 -6.89 -16.31 -2.09
CA ASP A 145 -7.53 -17.02 -3.20
C ASP A 145 -7.76 -16.13 -4.42
N TRP A 146 -8.18 -14.89 -4.21
CA TRP A 146 -8.39 -13.94 -5.28
C TRP A 146 -7.06 -13.50 -5.89
N LEU A 147 -6.06 -13.20 -5.06
CA LEU A 147 -4.72 -12.83 -5.50
C LEU A 147 -4.10 -13.94 -6.37
N ILE A 148 -4.22 -15.20 -5.95
CA ILE A 148 -3.75 -16.34 -6.71
C ILE A 148 -4.43 -16.41 -8.08
N ARG A 149 -5.75 -16.21 -8.14
CA ARG A 149 -6.50 -16.18 -9.43
C ARG A 149 -6.00 -15.06 -10.35
N LEU A 150 -5.81 -13.83 -9.79
CA LEU A 150 -5.29 -12.70 -10.56
C LEU A 150 -3.88 -12.97 -11.10
N LEU A 151 -2.97 -13.47 -10.27
CA LEU A 151 -1.60 -13.77 -10.67
C LEU A 151 -1.54 -14.91 -11.70
N LYS A 152 -2.36 -15.96 -11.55
CA LYS A 152 -2.51 -17.02 -12.54
C LYS A 152 -2.94 -16.45 -13.89
N GLU A 153 -3.92 -15.56 -13.92
CA GLU A 153 -4.38 -14.93 -15.15
C GLU A 153 -3.29 -14.04 -15.75
N ALA A 154 -2.60 -13.25 -14.95
CA ALA A 154 -1.46 -12.45 -15.41
C ALA A 154 -0.36 -13.31 -16.07
N LYS A 155 -0.07 -14.49 -15.49
CA LYS A 155 0.92 -15.42 -16.05
C LYS A 155 0.49 -16.04 -17.39
N LYS A 156 -0.80 -16.26 -17.65
CA LYS A 156 -1.27 -16.70 -18.98
C LYS A 156 -0.93 -15.68 -20.07
N HIS A 157 -0.94 -14.38 -19.70
CA HIS A 157 -0.54 -13.29 -20.58
C HIS A 157 0.97 -12.99 -20.56
N ARG A 158 1.78 -13.87 -19.92
CA ARG A 158 3.25 -13.72 -19.79
C ARG A 158 3.67 -12.43 -19.12
N LEU A 159 2.83 -11.82 -18.29
CA LEU A 159 3.17 -10.64 -17.54
C LEU A 159 4.17 -10.99 -16.45
N HIS A 160 5.16 -10.13 -16.27
CA HIS A 160 6.03 -10.15 -15.09
C HIS A 160 5.21 -9.66 -13.87
N THR A 161 5.25 -10.42 -12.78
CA THR A 161 4.37 -10.22 -11.63
C THR A 161 5.15 -9.91 -10.37
N ALA A 162 4.66 -8.95 -9.59
CA ALA A 162 5.19 -8.61 -8.30
C ALA A 162 4.08 -8.35 -7.27
N ILE A 163 4.38 -8.48 -5.98
CA ILE A 163 3.56 -7.99 -4.89
C ILE A 163 4.38 -7.15 -3.92
N GLU A 164 3.69 -6.23 -3.24
CA GLU A 164 4.18 -5.53 -2.05
C GLU A 164 3.37 -5.99 -0.86
N THR A 165 4.02 -6.56 0.14
CA THR A 165 3.34 -7.17 1.29
C THR A 165 4.04 -6.85 2.60
N CYS A 166 3.26 -6.73 3.67
CA CYS A 166 3.80 -6.74 5.03
C CYS A 166 3.96 -8.18 5.59
N GLY A 167 3.58 -9.19 4.84
CA GLY A 167 3.73 -10.59 5.23
C GLY A 167 2.80 -11.06 6.35
N TYR A 168 1.78 -10.29 6.74
CA TYR A 168 0.85 -10.65 7.82
C TYR A 168 -0.31 -11.50 7.28
N ALA A 169 -0.04 -12.77 7.02
CA ALA A 169 -0.99 -13.77 6.53
C ALA A 169 -0.55 -15.17 6.99
N SER A 170 -1.36 -16.21 6.75
CA SER A 170 -0.89 -17.59 6.94
C SER A 170 0.21 -17.91 5.91
N TYR A 171 1.16 -18.73 6.29
CA TYR A 171 2.26 -19.10 5.39
C TYR A 171 1.78 -19.89 4.17
N GLU A 172 0.74 -20.69 4.31
CA GLU A 172 0.15 -21.48 3.24
C GLU A 172 -0.29 -20.59 2.07
N VAL A 173 -0.88 -19.42 2.36
CA VAL A 173 -1.25 -18.44 1.33
C VAL A 173 0.00 -17.89 0.64
N LEU A 174 1.00 -17.46 1.40
CA LEU A 174 2.25 -16.94 0.86
C LEU A 174 2.96 -17.98 -0.01
N LYS A 175 3.03 -19.23 0.47
CA LYS A 175 3.65 -20.37 -0.22
C LYS A 175 2.98 -20.67 -1.58
N GLU A 176 1.67 -20.52 -1.68
CA GLU A 176 1.00 -20.70 -2.97
C GLU A 176 1.23 -19.50 -3.89
N VAL A 177 1.14 -18.28 -3.35
CA VAL A 177 1.32 -17.03 -4.10
C VAL A 177 2.70 -16.94 -4.76
N ILE A 178 3.78 -17.33 -4.07
CA ILE A 178 5.15 -17.24 -4.62
C ILE A 178 5.35 -18.04 -5.90
N ASN A 179 4.55 -19.08 -6.17
CA ASN A 179 4.62 -19.86 -7.41
C ASN A 179 4.24 -19.04 -8.66
N TYR A 180 3.61 -17.89 -8.47
CA TYR A 180 3.14 -17.01 -9.55
C TYR A 180 3.80 -15.62 -9.51
N LEU A 181 4.90 -15.48 -8.74
CA LEU A 181 5.64 -14.23 -8.60
C LEU A 181 7.04 -14.32 -9.21
N ASP A 182 7.42 -13.25 -9.90
CA ASP A 182 8.82 -13.02 -10.27
C ASP A 182 9.55 -12.23 -9.19
N VAL A 183 8.85 -11.28 -8.53
CA VAL A 183 9.41 -10.45 -7.45
C VAL A 183 8.42 -10.35 -6.28
N ILE A 184 8.94 -10.37 -5.08
CA ILE A 184 8.21 -10.00 -3.86
C ILE A 184 8.95 -8.92 -3.09
N PHE A 185 8.27 -7.82 -2.81
CA PHE A 185 8.70 -6.81 -1.85
C PHE A 185 8.09 -7.14 -0.50
N PHE A 186 8.94 -7.46 0.46
CA PHE A 186 8.50 -7.92 1.78
C PHE A 186 8.95 -6.95 2.88
N ASP A 187 7.99 -6.34 3.54
CA ASP A 187 8.26 -5.31 4.54
C ASP A 187 8.59 -5.88 5.91
N ILE A 188 9.80 -5.64 6.40
CA ILE A 188 10.23 -5.90 7.77
C ILE A 188 10.38 -4.55 8.48
N LYS A 189 9.44 -4.24 9.39
CA LYS A 189 9.31 -2.89 9.95
C LYS A 189 10.08 -2.71 11.27
N SER A 190 10.18 -3.77 12.09
CA SER A 190 10.93 -3.78 13.34
C SER A 190 11.17 -5.21 13.82
N MET A 191 12.27 -5.45 14.50
CA MET A 191 12.55 -6.69 15.23
C MET A 191 11.89 -6.71 16.61
N ASN A 192 11.58 -5.54 17.17
CA ASN A 192 10.94 -5.40 18.48
C ASN A 192 9.41 -5.55 18.36
N ASP A 193 8.87 -6.62 18.92
CA ASP A 193 7.44 -6.97 18.84
C ASP A 193 6.53 -5.94 19.53
N GLU A 194 6.91 -5.44 20.70
CA GLU A 194 6.11 -4.46 21.44
C GLU A 194 6.02 -3.11 20.70
N LYS A 195 7.16 -2.62 20.16
CA LYS A 195 7.15 -1.45 19.29
C LYS A 195 6.29 -1.71 18.04
N HIS A 196 6.43 -2.87 17.41
CA HIS A 196 5.66 -3.22 16.22
C HIS A 196 4.16 -3.20 16.52
N LYS A 197 3.70 -3.86 17.60
CA LYS A 197 2.29 -3.82 18.04
C LYS A 197 1.79 -2.40 18.28
N ARG A 198 2.58 -1.59 19.00
CA ARG A 198 2.21 -0.21 19.35
C ARG A 198 2.00 0.68 18.12
N TYR A 199 2.80 0.50 17.08
CA TYR A 199 2.81 1.39 15.92
C TYR A 199 2.02 0.86 14.71
N THR A 200 1.79 -0.45 14.64
CA THR A 200 1.10 -1.11 13.52
C THR A 200 -0.18 -1.82 13.92
N GLY A 201 -0.43 -1.99 15.21
CA GLY A 201 -1.59 -2.73 15.76
C GLY A 201 -1.45 -4.25 15.71
N LYS A 202 -0.31 -4.81 15.26
CA LYS A 202 -0.10 -6.26 15.12
C LYS A 202 1.29 -6.68 15.60
N SER A 203 1.41 -7.95 16.06
CA SER A 203 2.69 -8.59 16.34
C SER A 203 3.50 -8.76 15.06
N ASN A 204 4.84 -8.68 15.15
CA ASN A 204 5.74 -8.99 14.05
C ASN A 204 6.08 -10.47 13.93
N GLN A 205 5.70 -11.32 14.90
CA GLN A 205 6.14 -12.72 14.97
C GLN A 205 5.83 -13.50 13.70
N ILE A 206 4.56 -13.47 13.26
CA ILE A 206 4.13 -14.16 12.04
C ILE A 206 4.86 -13.62 10.79
N ILE A 207 5.15 -12.31 10.76
CA ILE A 207 5.87 -11.67 9.64
C ILE A 207 7.29 -12.21 9.56
N LEU A 208 8.00 -12.24 10.69
CA LEU A 208 9.39 -12.71 10.76
C LEU A 208 9.50 -14.21 10.46
N ASP A 209 8.53 -15.00 10.91
CA ASP A 209 8.49 -16.44 10.64
C ASP A 209 8.14 -16.72 9.18
N ASN A 210 7.21 -15.96 8.59
CA ASN A 210 6.90 -16.02 7.16
C ASN A 210 8.11 -15.66 6.30
N PHE A 211 8.86 -14.62 6.68
CA PHE A 211 10.07 -14.24 5.96
C PHE A 211 11.13 -15.34 5.96
N LYS A 212 11.38 -15.98 7.13
CA LYS A 212 12.33 -17.11 7.21
C LYS A 212 11.95 -18.27 6.29
N GLN A 213 10.65 -18.62 6.26
CA GLN A 213 10.15 -19.70 5.41
C GLN A 213 10.18 -19.30 3.92
N LEU A 214 9.78 -18.06 3.60
CA LEU A 214 9.85 -17.51 2.25
C LEU A 214 11.26 -17.62 1.65
N VAL A 215 12.29 -17.25 2.41
CA VAL A 215 13.69 -17.34 1.95
C VAL A 215 14.12 -18.78 1.64
N GLN A 216 13.54 -19.77 2.34
CA GLN A 216 13.83 -21.18 2.09
C GLN A 216 13.08 -21.73 0.87
N ASP A 217 11.83 -21.32 0.69
CA ASP A 217 10.92 -21.90 -0.31
C ASP A 217 10.96 -21.16 -1.66
N ALA A 218 11.30 -19.86 -1.70
CA ALA A 218 11.39 -19.08 -2.93
C ALA A 218 12.63 -19.47 -3.74
N LYS A 219 12.45 -20.30 -4.78
CA LYS A 219 13.55 -20.79 -5.63
C LYS A 219 13.83 -19.87 -6.80
N THR A 220 12.80 -19.29 -7.40
CA THR A 220 12.86 -18.45 -8.61
C THR A 220 12.40 -17.02 -8.36
N THR A 221 11.57 -16.78 -7.35
CA THR A 221 11.08 -15.46 -7.00
C THR A 221 12.20 -14.62 -6.37
N LYS A 222 12.47 -13.46 -6.95
CA LYS A 222 13.41 -12.48 -6.36
C LYS A 222 12.77 -11.86 -5.11
N ILE A 223 13.49 -11.87 -3.98
CA ILE A 223 13.03 -11.30 -2.72
C ILE A 223 13.73 -9.97 -2.47
N THR A 224 12.99 -8.90 -2.32
CA THR A 224 13.50 -7.63 -1.81
C THR A 224 12.85 -7.34 -0.47
N ALA A 225 13.60 -7.47 0.62
CA ALA A 225 13.14 -7.03 1.92
C ALA A 225 13.21 -5.50 1.99
N ARG A 226 12.14 -4.87 2.49
CA ARG A 226 12.07 -3.41 2.65
C ARG A 226 11.85 -3.03 4.11
N THR A 227 12.46 -1.93 4.52
CA THR A 227 12.20 -1.33 5.84
C THR A 227 11.85 0.13 5.68
N PRO A 228 10.58 0.51 5.89
CA PRO A 228 10.25 1.92 6.06
C PRO A 228 10.86 2.43 7.36
N VAL A 229 11.75 3.42 7.27
CA VAL A 229 12.42 4.02 8.42
C VAL A 229 11.60 5.19 8.93
N ILE A 230 11.06 5.07 10.14
CA ILE A 230 10.02 5.93 10.68
C ILE A 230 10.49 6.63 11.96
N PRO A 231 10.38 7.97 12.05
CA PRO A 231 10.78 8.72 13.22
C PRO A 231 10.10 8.24 14.52
N GLY A 232 10.93 7.99 15.55
CA GLY A 232 10.47 7.52 16.87
C GLY A 232 10.00 6.07 16.91
N PHE A 233 10.14 5.32 15.80
CA PHE A 233 9.77 3.91 15.75
C PHE A 233 10.98 3.00 15.56
N ASN A 234 11.71 3.14 14.47
CA ASN A 234 12.85 2.28 14.11
C ASN A 234 14.03 3.09 13.53
N ASP A 235 14.11 4.37 13.86
CA ASP A 235 15.07 5.33 13.30
C ASP A 235 16.37 5.44 14.09
N THR A 236 16.82 4.38 14.75
CA THR A 236 18.16 4.28 15.33
C THR A 236 19.05 3.34 14.52
N VAL A 237 20.35 3.59 14.51
CA VAL A 237 21.31 2.77 13.78
C VAL A 237 21.27 1.33 14.26
N GLU A 238 21.16 1.11 15.58
CA GLU A 238 21.13 -0.21 16.22
C GLU A 238 19.93 -1.04 15.74
N GLU A 239 18.73 -0.43 15.69
CA GLU A 239 17.52 -1.11 15.22
C GLU A 239 17.59 -1.44 13.73
N LEU A 240 18.11 -0.52 12.92
CA LEU A 240 18.29 -0.75 11.48
C LEU A 240 19.34 -1.83 11.21
N GLU A 241 20.42 -1.89 11.97
CA GLU A 241 21.43 -2.96 11.87
C GLU A 241 20.87 -4.31 12.33
N GLU A 242 19.99 -4.35 13.34
CA GLU A 242 19.34 -5.58 13.76
C GLU A 242 18.49 -6.17 12.63
N ILE A 243 17.70 -5.34 11.94
CA ILE A 243 16.93 -5.76 10.77
C ILE A 243 17.86 -6.23 9.65
N GLN A 244 18.93 -5.49 9.35
CA GLN A 244 19.88 -5.87 8.32
C GLN A 244 20.54 -7.23 8.63
N ARG A 245 20.93 -7.48 9.88
CA ARG A 245 21.49 -8.77 10.32
C ARG A 245 20.49 -9.91 10.17
N PHE A 246 19.20 -9.64 10.40
CA PHE A 246 18.14 -10.63 10.18
C PHE A 246 17.98 -10.95 8.69
N VAL A 247 17.85 -9.94 7.84
CA VAL A 247 17.71 -10.09 6.39
C VAL A 247 18.92 -10.77 5.74
N ALA A 248 20.12 -10.42 6.17
CA ALA A 248 21.38 -10.95 5.63
C ALA A 248 21.57 -12.46 5.86
N LYS A 249 20.77 -13.11 6.70
CA LYS A 249 20.76 -14.58 6.84
C LYS A 249 20.12 -15.27 5.64
N GLY A 250 19.33 -14.54 4.84
CA GLY A 250 18.74 -15.05 3.61
C GLY A 250 19.74 -15.04 2.45
N LYS A 251 19.83 -16.15 1.73
CA LYS A 251 20.56 -16.20 0.46
C LYS A 251 19.70 -15.59 -0.63
N ASN A 252 20.28 -14.78 -1.52
CA ASN A 252 19.59 -14.16 -2.66
C ASN A 252 18.44 -13.20 -2.25
N VAL A 253 18.62 -12.48 -1.15
CA VAL A 253 17.70 -11.45 -0.69
C VAL A 253 18.34 -10.08 -0.88
N SER A 254 17.67 -9.21 -1.62
CA SER A 254 17.96 -7.79 -1.71
C SER A 254 17.38 -7.05 -0.51
N TYR A 255 17.94 -5.90 -0.17
CA TYR A 255 17.43 -5.11 0.94
C TYR A 255 17.43 -3.62 0.63
N GLU A 256 16.31 -2.95 0.98
CA GLU A 256 16.15 -1.53 0.80
C GLU A 256 15.53 -0.86 2.03
N MET A 257 16.12 0.24 2.47
CA MET A 257 15.52 1.13 3.46
C MET A 257 14.79 2.27 2.76
N LEU A 258 13.53 2.46 3.14
CA LEU A 258 12.67 3.50 2.59
C LEU A 258 12.59 4.68 3.57
N PRO A 259 13.13 5.86 3.24
CA PRO A 259 13.05 7.00 4.14
C PRO A 259 11.60 7.46 4.30
N TYR A 260 11.22 7.79 5.54
CA TYR A 260 9.89 8.31 5.85
C TYR A 260 9.57 9.59 5.08
N HIS A 261 8.34 9.67 4.62
CA HIS A 261 7.74 10.84 3.99
C HIS A 261 6.28 11.03 4.43
N ARG A 262 5.74 12.23 4.30
CA ARG A 262 4.38 12.60 4.76
C ARG A 262 3.33 12.62 3.66
N PHE A 263 3.53 11.91 2.55
CA PHE A 263 2.59 11.92 1.41
C PHE A 263 1.18 11.40 1.76
N GLY A 264 1.07 10.57 2.81
CA GLY A 264 -0.22 10.10 3.32
C GLY A 264 -1.05 11.17 4.03
N LYS A 265 -0.45 12.26 4.57
CA LYS A 265 -1.14 13.23 5.44
C LYS A 265 -2.45 13.77 4.80
N GLY A 266 -2.40 14.25 3.58
CA GLY A 266 -3.58 14.75 2.86
C GLY A 266 -4.65 13.70 2.60
N LYS A 267 -4.27 12.42 2.50
CA LYS A 267 -5.23 11.32 2.32
C LYS A 267 -5.99 11.01 3.61
N TYR A 268 -5.35 11.14 4.79
CA TYR A 268 -6.05 11.08 6.07
C TYR A 268 -7.10 12.19 6.18
N GLU A 269 -6.74 13.42 5.82
CA GLU A 269 -7.67 14.55 5.81
C GLU A 269 -8.86 14.29 4.89
N MET A 270 -8.62 13.76 3.68
CA MET A 270 -9.68 13.39 2.73
C MET A 270 -10.66 12.34 3.30
N LEU A 271 -10.19 11.46 4.18
CA LEU A 271 -11.01 10.46 4.86
C LEU A 271 -11.66 10.98 6.15
N GLY A 272 -11.41 12.26 6.52
CA GLY A 272 -11.84 12.83 7.79
C GLY A 272 -11.13 12.22 9.00
N ARG A 273 -9.87 11.77 8.83
CA ARG A 273 -9.03 11.15 9.85
C ARG A 273 -7.88 12.07 10.22
N THR A 274 -7.45 12.02 11.48
CA THR A 274 -6.23 12.71 11.92
C THR A 274 -5.00 11.89 11.54
N TYR A 275 -3.98 12.54 10.97
CA TYR A 275 -2.71 11.88 10.66
C TYR A 275 -1.92 11.60 11.94
N PRO A 276 -1.62 10.32 12.28
CA PRO A 276 -1.09 9.98 13.60
C PRO A 276 0.37 10.39 13.85
N MET A 277 1.13 10.71 12.78
CA MET A 277 2.55 11.05 12.89
C MET A 277 2.81 12.55 13.05
N GLY A 278 1.79 13.40 12.94
CA GLY A 278 1.99 14.86 13.01
C GLY A 278 3.00 15.38 11.98
N ASP A 279 3.93 16.21 12.43
CA ASP A 279 4.92 16.89 11.57
C ASP A 279 6.36 16.39 11.78
N VAL A 280 6.54 15.21 12.37
CA VAL A 280 7.87 14.61 12.57
C VAL A 280 8.59 14.33 11.26
N LEU A 281 9.92 14.42 11.28
CA LEU A 281 10.81 14.15 10.15
C LEU A 281 11.99 13.30 10.63
N LEU A 282 12.61 12.57 9.70
CA LEU A 282 13.90 11.92 9.96
C LEU A 282 15.01 12.94 10.12
N SER A 283 15.98 12.66 11.01
CA SER A 283 17.22 13.43 11.12
C SER A 283 18.07 13.27 9.83
N GLU A 284 18.90 14.26 9.54
CA GLU A 284 19.83 14.20 8.40
C GLU A 284 20.88 13.10 8.58
N GLU A 285 21.25 12.78 9.81
CA GLU A 285 22.14 11.67 10.13
C GLU A 285 21.53 10.33 9.66
N ILE A 286 20.28 10.05 10.02
CA ILE A 286 19.58 8.81 9.62
C ILE A 286 19.33 8.78 8.11
N LYS A 287 19.00 9.89 7.46
CA LYS A 287 18.87 9.94 6.00
C LYS A 287 20.19 9.58 5.31
N THR A 288 21.30 10.14 5.80
CA THR A 288 22.64 9.84 5.28
C THR A 288 23.01 8.35 5.51
N TYR A 289 22.66 7.80 6.66
CA TYR A 289 22.86 6.39 6.96
C TYR A 289 22.09 5.50 5.99
N ILE A 290 20.79 5.78 5.76
CA ILE A 290 19.93 5.05 4.82
C ILE A 290 20.57 5.04 3.42
N GLN A 291 20.97 6.21 2.92
CA GLN A 291 21.59 6.31 1.60
C GLN A 291 22.84 5.43 1.48
N LYS A 292 23.77 5.53 2.44
CA LYS A 292 25.00 4.73 2.45
C LYS A 292 24.72 3.22 2.50
N GLN A 293 23.72 2.80 3.29
CA GLN A 293 23.41 1.36 3.38
C GLN A 293 22.74 0.86 2.10
N ASN A 294 21.82 1.61 1.51
CA ASN A 294 21.20 1.24 0.24
C ASN A 294 22.24 1.11 -0.89
N GLU A 295 23.20 2.04 -0.98
CA GLU A 295 24.33 1.93 -1.93
C GLU A 295 25.16 0.68 -1.70
N LYS A 296 25.42 0.31 -0.43
CA LYS A 296 26.18 -0.89 -0.08
C LYS A 296 25.45 -2.18 -0.48
N TRP A 297 24.13 -2.23 -0.29
CA TRP A 297 23.32 -3.39 -0.67
C TRP A 297 23.22 -3.52 -2.19
N ARG A 298 23.01 -2.45 -2.95
CA ARG A 298 23.01 -2.45 -4.42
C ARG A 298 24.34 -2.97 -5.01
N LYS A 299 25.47 -2.58 -4.43
CA LYS A 299 26.80 -3.07 -4.88
C LYS A 299 26.97 -4.58 -4.67
N LYS A 300 26.36 -5.15 -3.63
CA LYS A 300 26.39 -6.61 -3.41
C LYS A 300 25.56 -7.35 -4.47
N GLU A 301 24.40 -6.80 -4.85
CA GLU A 301 23.57 -7.39 -5.91
C GLU A 301 24.28 -7.47 -7.26
N CYS A 302 25.07 -6.46 -7.61
CA CYS A 302 25.84 -6.46 -8.87
C CYS A 302 27.01 -7.46 -8.88
N GLN A 303 27.37 -8.06 -7.74
CA GLN A 303 28.48 -8.99 -7.60
C GLN A 303 28.04 -10.45 -7.43
N SER A 304 26.74 -10.70 -7.22
CA SER A 304 26.12 -12.01 -7.09
C SER A 304 25.47 -12.48 -8.40
#